data_87c789af77610828b39d1f07bf715760
#
_entry.id   87c789af77610828b39d1f07bf715760
#
_cell.length_a   1.000
_cell.length_b   1.000
_cell.length_c   1.000
_cell.angle_alpha   90.00
_cell.angle_beta   90.00
_cell.angle_gamma   90.00
#
_symmetry.space_group_name_H-M   'P 1'
#
loop_
_entity.id
_entity.type
_entity.pdbx_description
1 polymer ?
#
loop_
_entity_poly.entity_id
_entity_poly.type
_entity_poly.pdbx_seq_one_letter_code
_entity_poly.pdbx_strand_id
1 'polypeptide(L)'
;MHDLVIRNGLVVDGSGGKPFIGDIAIDKDKITKVGSVEEKGKEEIDAEGQMVTPGWVDIHTHYDGQVCWDSYLTPSCWHGVTTVVMGNCGVGFAPVKPGSEEFLIQLMEGVEDIPGTALHEGIDWGWETFPEYLDTIEKKELVMDVGAMIGHGPIRSYVMGYDKCQGKEDASEEEMEEMAKITKEAIEAGALGFSTSRTYLHTDKFGEYVPGTEASAEEMRKIANSIADLGKGTLEIVSDWMDKDIELDWVKEFVEESDRTLTYAQTSGDPFSVWRYCEENFSKGVKIRPQYAGRPTGMLFSLESSIHPFISHPSYAELVNKSLEEKVEIMRNPEFKEKILSEEPGVDKNHMVYRLIASFDQQFPMDHVPDYEPPRELSIAGIAESEGKDVMEVAYDEMLKNDGKTFIWAPFGPYPNHNLDFYKMMIEFESSVAGLSDGGAHCGLICDASMPTWNVA
;
A
#
# COMPACT_ATOMS: atom_id res chain seq x y z
N MET A 1 -6.69 -41.98 6.51
CA MET A 1 -5.34 -41.41 6.69
C MET A 1 -5.28 -40.18 5.79
N HIS A 2 -5.01 -39.04 6.38
CA HIS A 2 -4.93 -37.72 5.67
C HIS A 2 -3.55 -37.53 5.06
N ASP A 3 -3.43 -36.55 4.15
CA ASP A 3 -2.13 -36.21 3.59
C ASP A 3 -1.28 -35.47 4.63
N LEU A 4 -1.85 -34.48 5.33
CA LEU A 4 -1.22 -33.75 6.42
C LEU A 4 -2.20 -33.61 7.60
N VAL A 5 -1.70 -33.75 8.84
CA VAL A 5 -2.42 -33.38 10.03
C VAL A 5 -1.58 -32.45 10.90
N ILE A 6 -2.15 -31.29 11.24
CA ILE A 6 -1.58 -30.37 12.23
C ILE A 6 -2.24 -30.72 13.58
N ARG A 7 -1.41 -31.01 14.58
CA ARG A 7 -1.84 -31.45 15.93
C ARG A 7 -1.69 -30.34 16.96
N ASN A 8 -2.56 -30.36 17.97
CA ASN A 8 -2.43 -29.54 19.17
C ASN A 8 -2.31 -28.03 18.91
N GLY A 9 -2.92 -27.52 17.85
CA GLY A 9 -2.87 -26.08 17.52
C GLY A 9 -3.88 -25.27 18.32
N LEU A 10 -3.53 -24.02 18.68
CA LEU A 10 -4.52 -23.02 19.07
C LEU A 10 -5.19 -22.50 17.79
N VAL A 11 -6.32 -23.08 17.43
CA VAL A 11 -7.02 -22.80 16.17
C VAL A 11 -7.75 -21.47 16.26
N VAL A 12 -7.46 -20.57 15.33
CA VAL A 12 -8.15 -19.30 15.08
C VAL A 12 -8.66 -19.36 13.64
N ASP A 13 -9.90 -19.75 13.45
CA ASP A 13 -10.44 -20.15 12.14
C ASP A 13 -11.01 -19.02 11.29
N GLY A 14 -10.93 -17.77 11.77
CA GLY A 14 -11.46 -16.59 11.06
C GLY A 14 -12.98 -16.42 11.13
N SER A 15 -13.69 -17.26 11.87
CA SER A 15 -15.15 -17.16 12.01
C SER A 15 -15.63 -16.07 12.97
N GLY A 16 -14.71 -15.41 13.69
CA GLY A 16 -15.02 -14.51 14.81
C GLY A 16 -15.35 -15.24 16.11
N GLY A 17 -15.27 -16.58 16.11
CA GLY A 17 -15.42 -17.43 17.29
C GLY A 17 -14.23 -17.36 18.24
N LYS A 18 -14.38 -17.94 19.44
CA LYS A 18 -13.26 -18.03 20.38
C LYS A 18 -12.23 -19.06 19.89
N PRO A 19 -10.93 -18.76 20.02
CA PRO A 19 -9.87 -19.74 19.76
C PRO A 19 -10.06 -21.02 20.60
N PHE A 20 -9.67 -22.16 20.03
CA PHE A 20 -9.78 -23.47 20.72
C PHE A 20 -8.58 -24.35 20.37
N ILE A 21 -8.22 -25.28 21.28
CA ILE A 21 -7.19 -26.27 20.98
C ILE A 21 -7.81 -27.38 20.14
N GLY A 22 -7.17 -27.67 19.00
CA GLY A 22 -7.64 -28.68 18.05
C GLY A 22 -6.61 -29.07 17.02
N ASP A 23 -7.01 -30.04 16.20
CA ASP A 23 -6.23 -30.56 15.09
C ASP A 23 -6.85 -30.08 13.76
N ILE A 24 -6.04 -30.06 12.70
CA ILE A 24 -6.49 -29.77 11.35
C ILE A 24 -6.02 -30.88 10.41
N ALA A 25 -6.94 -31.48 9.66
CA ALA A 25 -6.63 -32.46 8.64
C ALA A 25 -6.76 -31.85 7.24
N ILE A 26 -5.75 -32.12 6.41
CA ILE A 26 -5.66 -31.62 5.04
C ILE A 26 -5.46 -32.80 4.09
N ASP A 27 -6.28 -32.84 3.03
CA ASP A 27 -6.19 -33.80 1.95
C ASP A 27 -6.06 -33.05 0.62
N LYS A 28 -4.97 -33.24 -0.07
CA LYS A 28 -4.57 -32.48 -1.25
C LYS A 28 -4.51 -30.98 -0.92
N ASP A 29 -5.38 -30.20 -1.51
CA ASP A 29 -5.50 -28.74 -1.42
C ASP A 29 -6.62 -28.26 -0.49
N LYS A 30 -7.21 -29.17 0.31
CA LYS A 30 -8.41 -28.86 1.11
C LYS A 30 -8.25 -29.20 2.57
N ILE A 31 -8.68 -28.30 3.44
CA ILE A 31 -8.94 -28.59 4.84
C ILE A 31 -10.20 -29.45 4.90
N THR A 32 -10.07 -30.70 5.36
CA THR A 32 -11.15 -31.69 5.37
C THR A 32 -11.77 -31.90 6.75
N LYS A 33 -11.02 -31.56 7.82
CA LYS A 33 -11.52 -31.65 9.20
C LYS A 33 -10.82 -30.66 10.10
N VAL A 34 -11.57 -30.03 11.00
CA VAL A 34 -11.06 -29.11 12.03
C VAL A 34 -11.65 -29.55 13.38
N GLY A 35 -10.83 -29.59 14.43
CA GLY A 35 -11.22 -29.99 15.79
C GLY A 35 -10.51 -31.27 16.22
N SER A 36 -11.24 -32.35 16.51
CA SER A 36 -10.61 -33.62 16.87
C SER A 36 -10.37 -34.48 15.63
N VAL A 37 -9.13 -34.84 15.33
CA VAL A 37 -8.73 -35.70 14.23
C VAL A 37 -8.11 -36.98 14.80
N GLU A 38 -8.86 -38.08 14.74
CA GLU A 38 -8.38 -39.39 15.25
C GLU A 38 -7.46 -40.10 14.25
N GLU A 39 -7.66 -39.84 12.97
CA GLU A 39 -6.91 -40.42 11.86
C GLU A 39 -5.49 -39.88 11.81
N LYS A 40 -4.54 -40.73 11.37
CA LYS A 40 -3.17 -40.31 11.14
C LYS A 40 -3.01 -39.54 9.79
N GLY A 41 -2.08 -38.58 9.76
CA GLY A 41 -1.54 -38.03 8.56
C GLY A 41 -0.42 -38.88 7.96
N LYS A 42 -0.18 -38.74 6.66
CA LYS A 42 1.10 -39.19 6.05
C LYS A 42 2.25 -38.35 6.61
N GLU A 43 1.97 -37.06 6.81
CA GLU A 43 2.80 -36.10 7.50
C GLU A 43 2.01 -35.55 8.70
N GLU A 44 2.68 -35.33 9.82
CA GLU A 44 2.08 -34.72 11.03
C GLU A 44 2.99 -33.60 11.55
N ILE A 45 2.39 -32.45 11.84
CA ILE A 45 3.04 -31.30 12.47
C ILE A 45 2.44 -31.14 13.84
N ASP A 46 3.23 -31.20 14.91
CA ASP A 46 2.78 -30.82 16.24
C ASP A 46 2.96 -29.30 16.39
N ALA A 47 1.87 -28.58 16.50
CA ALA A 47 1.89 -27.13 16.67
C ALA A 47 2.24 -26.71 18.12
N GLU A 48 2.33 -27.66 19.08
CA GLU A 48 2.75 -27.39 20.47
C GLU A 48 1.97 -26.25 21.14
N GLY A 49 0.70 -26.06 20.79
CA GLY A 49 -0.14 -24.98 21.30
C GLY A 49 0.07 -23.63 20.56
N GLN A 50 0.91 -23.57 19.55
CA GLN A 50 1.05 -22.39 18.73
C GLN A 50 -0.24 -22.07 17.96
N MET A 51 -0.43 -20.81 17.62
CA MET A 51 -1.58 -20.36 16.85
C MET A 51 -1.54 -20.93 15.42
N VAL A 52 -2.68 -21.50 15.01
CA VAL A 52 -2.88 -22.00 13.65
C VAL A 52 -4.07 -21.26 13.04
N THR A 53 -3.80 -20.55 11.95
CA THR A 53 -4.78 -19.69 11.27
C THR A 53 -4.91 -20.08 9.81
N PRO A 54 -5.98 -19.70 9.09
CA PRO A 54 -5.96 -19.61 7.63
C PRO A 54 -4.81 -18.72 7.16
N GLY A 55 -4.34 -18.90 5.92
CA GLY A 55 -3.44 -17.95 5.30
C GLY A 55 -4.11 -16.58 5.14
N TRP A 56 -3.31 -15.53 5.22
CA TRP A 56 -3.81 -14.16 5.12
C TRP A 56 -4.13 -13.79 3.67
N VAL A 57 -5.18 -13.00 3.48
CA VAL A 57 -5.49 -12.33 2.23
C VAL A 57 -5.12 -10.87 2.37
N ASP A 58 -4.13 -10.42 1.61
CA ASP A 58 -3.75 -9.01 1.56
C ASP A 58 -4.41 -8.35 0.35
N ILE A 59 -5.37 -7.47 0.62
CA ILE A 59 -6.23 -6.88 -0.40
C ILE A 59 -5.64 -5.62 -1.04
N HIS A 60 -4.47 -5.15 -0.55
CA HIS A 60 -3.85 -3.93 -1.07
C HIS A 60 -2.33 -4.11 -1.17
N THR A 61 -1.89 -4.47 -2.36
CA THR A 61 -0.48 -4.73 -2.69
C THR A 61 -0.16 -4.21 -4.09
N HIS A 62 1.15 -4.11 -4.41
CA HIS A 62 1.67 -3.58 -5.67
C HIS A 62 2.68 -4.54 -6.32
N TYR A 63 2.33 -5.82 -6.37
CA TYR A 63 3.14 -6.85 -7.04
C TYR A 63 2.99 -6.89 -8.55
N ASP A 64 2.34 -5.90 -9.17
CA ASP A 64 1.99 -5.85 -10.59
C ASP A 64 3.16 -6.09 -11.55
N GLY A 65 4.33 -5.56 -11.21
CA GLY A 65 5.57 -5.85 -11.93
C GLY A 65 6.31 -7.04 -11.36
N GLN A 66 6.47 -7.10 -10.03
CA GLN A 66 7.24 -8.10 -9.33
C GLN A 66 6.75 -9.54 -9.60
N VAL A 67 5.47 -9.73 -9.85
CA VAL A 67 4.87 -11.02 -10.26
C VAL A 67 5.50 -11.60 -11.50
N CYS A 68 6.17 -10.78 -12.35
CA CYS A 68 6.84 -11.23 -13.55
C CYS A 68 8.17 -11.95 -13.26
N TRP A 69 8.87 -11.65 -12.16
CA TRP A 69 10.21 -12.17 -11.87
C TRP A 69 10.38 -12.84 -10.50
N ASP A 70 9.51 -12.57 -9.52
CA ASP A 70 9.58 -13.15 -8.19
C ASP A 70 8.42 -14.11 -7.92
N SER A 71 8.67 -15.41 -8.03
CA SER A 71 7.68 -16.45 -7.77
C SER A 71 7.21 -16.51 -6.30
N TYR A 72 7.96 -15.93 -5.37
CA TYR A 72 7.63 -15.91 -3.95
C TYR A 72 6.78 -14.71 -3.55
N LEU A 73 6.79 -13.64 -4.35
CA LEU A 73 6.15 -12.36 -4.02
C LEU A 73 6.58 -11.86 -2.63
N THR A 74 7.90 -11.77 -2.48
CA THR A 74 8.51 -11.34 -1.23
C THR A 74 8.29 -9.83 -1.00
N PRO A 75 8.11 -9.38 0.26
CA PRO A 75 8.24 -10.15 1.48
C PRO A 75 6.90 -10.69 2.04
N SER A 76 5.73 -10.46 1.41
CA SER A 76 4.41 -10.82 1.95
C SER A 76 4.29 -12.31 2.31
N CYS A 77 4.87 -13.22 1.49
CA CYS A 77 4.86 -14.66 1.78
C CYS A 77 5.55 -15.01 3.10
N TRP A 78 6.52 -14.25 3.57
CA TRP A 78 7.22 -14.47 4.85
C TRP A 78 6.33 -14.15 6.06
N HIS A 79 5.26 -13.38 5.84
CA HIS A 79 4.32 -12.94 6.86
C HIS A 79 3.01 -13.74 6.88
N GLY A 80 2.99 -14.92 6.23
CA GLY A 80 1.84 -15.81 6.21
C GLY A 80 0.73 -15.40 5.25
N VAL A 81 0.99 -14.46 4.35
CA VAL A 81 0.10 -14.13 3.24
C VAL A 81 0.12 -15.29 2.25
N THR A 82 -1.05 -15.73 1.84
CA THR A 82 -1.25 -16.79 0.84
C THR A 82 -2.03 -16.31 -0.38
N THR A 83 -2.62 -15.13 -0.30
CA THR A 83 -3.34 -14.50 -1.41
C THR A 83 -3.08 -13.00 -1.38
N VAL A 84 -2.69 -12.43 -2.52
CA VAL A 84 -2.53 -10.97 -2.69
C VAL A 84 -3.47 -10.43 -3.75
N VAL A 85 -3.91 -9.19 -3.57
CA VAL A 85 -4.62 -8.42 -4.59
C VAL A 85 -3.75 -7.26 -5.00
N MET A 86 -3.40 -7.21 -6.28
CA MET A 86 -2.61 -6.14 -6.89
C MET A 86 -3.44 -5.30 -7.86
N GLY A 87 -2.87 -4.25 -8.44
CA GLY A 87 -3.57 -3.29 -9.28
C GLY A 87 -4.37 -2.27 -8.47
N ASN A 88 -3.93 -1.96 -7.25
CA ASN A 88 -4.50 -0.93 -6.38
C ASN A 88 -4.07 0.48 -6.82
N CYS A 89 -4.56 1.51 -6.16
CA CYS A 89 -4.18 2.92 -6.36
C CYS A 89 -4.34 3.43 -7.79
N GLY A 90 -5.08 2.72 -8.65
CA GLY A 90 -5.27 3.11 -10.05
C GLY A 90 -4.03 2.97 -10.93
N VAL A 91 -2.96 2.31 -10.46
CA VAL A 91 -1.74 2.02 -11.22
C VAL A 91 -1.67 0.58 -11.69
N GLY A 92 -0.70 0.23 -12.52
CA GLY A 92 -0.53 -1.13 -13.05
C GLY A 92 0.10 -1.12 -14.44
N PHE A 93 0.21 -2.30 -15.08
CA PHE A 93 0.94 -2.49 -16.32
C PHE A 93 0.08 -2.94 -17.51
N ALA A 94 -1.26 -2.90 -17.35
CA ALA A 94 -2.21 -3.24 -18.42
C ALA A 94 -3.51 -2.44 -18.31
N PRO A 95 -4.12 -2.01 -19.46
CA PRO A 95 -3.61 -2.18 -20.82
C PRO A 95 -2.43 -1.25 -21.16
N VAL A 96 -1.65 -1.60 -22.17
CA VAL A 96 -0.50 -0.81 -22.64
C VAL A 96 -0.32 -0.92 -24.14
N LYS A 97 -0.16 0.19 -24.84
CA LYS A 97 0.16 0.16 -26.28
C LYS A 97 1.63 -0.24 -26.48
N PRO A 98 1.93 -1.11 -27.45
CA PRO A 98 3.32 -1.46 -27.77
C PRO A 98 4.20 -0.24 -28.01
N GLY A 99 5.34 -0.16 -27.31
CA GLY A 99 6.26 0.98 -27.37
C GLY A 99 5.93 2.13 -26.41
N SER A 100 4.99 1.92 -25.49
CA SER A 100 4.54 2.94 -24.55
C SER A 100 4.67 2.49 -23.07
N GLU A 101 5.38 1.42 -22.85
CA GLU A 101 5.60 0.78 -21.53
C GLU A 101 6.30 1.73 -20.56
N GLU A 102 7.18 2.59 -21.08
CA GLU A 102 7.93 3.57 -20.29
C GLU A 102 7.03 4.47 -19.44
N PHE A 103 5.87 4.87 -19.95
CA PHE A 103 4.94 5.72 -19.22
C PHE A 103 4.42 5.02 -17.95
N LEU A 104 4.03 3.74 -18.05
CA LEU A 104 3.54 2.98 -16.92
C LEU A 104 4.65 2.67 -15.90
N ILE A 105 5.90 2.47 -16.36
CA ILE A 105 7.05 2.36 -15.49
C ILE A 105 7.27 3.65 -14.70
N GLN A 106 7.24 4.81 -15.36
CA GLN A 106 7.42 6.11 -14.72
C GLN A 106 6.30 6.43 -13.72
N LEU A 107 5.09 6.01 -14.03
CA LEU A 107 3.94 6.15 -13.14
C LEU A 107 4.14 5.30 -11.88
N MET A 108 4.48 4.02 -12.03
CA MET A 108 4.72 3.10 -10.92
C MET A 108 5.94 3.53 -10.08
N GLU A 109 7.00 4.03 -10.71
CA GLU A 109 8.19 4.54 -10.02
C GLU A 109 7.85 5.75 -9.14
N GLY A 110 6.99 6.65 -9.62
CA GLY A 110 6.64 7.86 -8.88
C GLY A 110 5.63 7.60 -7.76
N VAL A 111 4.63 6.77 -7.99
CA VAL A 111 3.56 6.49 -7.01
C VAL A 111 4.03 5.50 -5.94
N GLU A 112 4.66 4.39 -6.37
CA GLU A 112 4.91 3.25 -5.50
C GLU A 112 6.38 3.15 -5.06
N ASP A 113 7.23 4.11 -5.43
CA ASP A 113 8.66 4.13 -5.08
C ASP A 113 9.35 2.79 -5.40
N ILE A 114 8.99 2.19 -6.56
CA ILE A 114 9.62 0.98 -7.10
C ILE A 114 10.67 1.41 -8.11
N PRO A 115 11.95 1.01 -7.97
CA PRO A 115 13.00 1.42 -8.89
C PRO A 115 12.68 1.07 -10.35
N GLY A 116 12.62 2.08 -11.24
CA GLY A 116 12.31 1.90 -12.66
C GLY A 116 13.25 0.91 -13.34
N THR A 117 14.51 0.83 -12.91
CA THR A 117 15.49 -0.15 -13.41
C THR A 117 15.06 -1.59 -13.12
N ALA A 118 14.48 -1.87 -11.96
CA ALA A 118 13.97 -3.20 -11.63
C ALA A 118 12.77 -3.57 -12.50
N LEU A 119 11.88 -2.61 -12.75
CA LEU A 119 10.72 -2.78 -13.63
C LEU A 119 11.15 -3.03 -15.09
N HIS A 120 12.13 -2.26 -15.59
CA HIS A 120 12.66 -2.43 -16.95
C HIS A 120 13.29 -3.80 -17.19
N GLU A 121 14.03 -4.32 -16.21
CA GLU A 121 14.71 -5.62 -16.34
C GLU A 121 13.78 -6.79 -16.02
N GLY A 122 12.80 -6.59 -15.13
CA GLY A 122 11.97 -7.67 -14.59
C GLY A 122 10.71 -7.96 -15.39
N ILE A 123 10.19 -7.01 -16.15
CA ILE A 123 8.93 -7.18 -16.88
C ILE A 123 9.18 -7.63 -18.31
N ASP A 124 8.79 -8.86 -18.61
CA ASP A 124 8.77 -9.41 -19.98
C ASP A 124 7.44 -9.05 -20.66
N TRP A 125 7.34 -7.87 -21.23
CA TRP A 125 6.14 -7.38 -21.89
C TRP A 125 5.64 -8.33 -22.98
N GLY A 126 4.54 -9.02 -22.72
CA GLY A 126 3.95 -10.01 -23.63
C GLY A 126 2.45 -9.79 -23.83
N TRP A 127 1.95 -8.61 -23.48
CA TRP A 127 0.54 -8.23 -23.53
C TRP A 127 0.34 -6.81 -24.03
N GLU A 128 -0.83 -6.52 -24.54
CA GLU A 128 -1.37 -5.19 -24.80
C GLU A 128 -2.61 -4.95 -23.93
N THR A 129 -3.47 -5.95 -23.84
CA THR A 129 -4.74 -5.90 -23.12
C THR A 129 -4.63 -6.47 -21.71
N PHE A 130 -5.60 -6.14 -20.85
CA PHE A 130 -5.65 -6.69 -19.49
C PHE A 130 -5.92 -8.21 -19.46
N PRO A 131 -6.81 -8.79 -20.30
CA PRO A 131 -6.93 -10.24 -20.42
C PRO A 131 -5.62 -10.95 -20.76
N GLU A 132 -4.81 -10.42 -21.69
CA GLU A 132 -3.51 -11.00 -22.04
C GLU A 132 -2.50 -10.92 -20.88
N TYR A 133 -2.57 -9.85 -20.07
CA TYR A 133 -1.79 -9.74 -18.84
C TYR A 133 -2.17 -10.85 -17.84
N LEU A 134 -3.47 -11.08 -17.59
CA LEU A 134 -3.93 -12.19 -16.76
C LEU A 134 -3.47 -13.54 -17.30
N ASP A 135 -3.57 -13.78 -18.60
CA ASP A 135 -3.10 -15.00 -19.25
C ASP A 135 -1.58 -15.21 -19.07
N THR A 136 -0.83 -14.11 -18.95
CA THR A 136 0.63 -14.17 -18.71
C THR A 136 0.91 -14.54 -17.27
N ILE A 137 0.18 -13.98 -16.31
CA ILE A 137 0.33 -14.28 -14.88
C ILE A 137 -0.09 -15.73 -14.60
N GLU A 138 -1.19 -16.21 -15.20
CA GLU A 138 -1.68 -17.59 -15.01
C GLU A 138 -0.63 -18.66 -15.34
N LYS A 139 0.33 -18.34 -16.22
CA LYS A 139 1.43 -19.25 -16.59
C LYS A 139 2.58 -19.26 -15.59
N LYS A 140 2.59 -18.35 -14.62
CA LYS A 140 3.67 -18.27 -13.63
C LYS A 140 3.45 -19.28 -12.50
N GLU A 141 4.53 -19.89 -12.05
CA GLU A 141 4.53 -20.75 -10.87
C GLU A 141 4.73 -19.89 -9.62
N LEU A 142 3.64 -19.51 -8.97
CA LEU A 142 3.64 -18.63 -7.80
C LEU A 142 3.35 -19.40 -6.53
N VAL A 143 3.93 -18.99 -5.39
CA VAL A 143 3.68 -19.60 -4.07
C VAL A 143 2.43 -19.07 -3.39
N MET A 144 1.88 -17.96 -3.89
CA MET A 144 0.65 -17.35 -3.40
C MET A 144 -0.36 -17.24 -4.54
N ASP A 145 -1.65 -17.28 -4.19
CA ASP A 145 -2.70 -16.90 -5.13
C ASP A 145 -2.66 -15.39 -5.41
N VAL A 146 -2.93 -15.01 -6.64
CA VAL A 146 -2.90 -13.61 -7.09
C VAL A 146 -4.24 -13.24 -7.70
N GLY A 147 -4.86 -12.19 -7.18
CA GLY A 147 -5.94 -11.47 -7.83
C GLY A 147 -5.45 -10.12 -8.33
N ALA A 148 -6.01 -9.63 -9.43
CA ALA A 148 -5.64 -8.33 -9.97
C ALA A 148 -6.86 -7.45 -10.23
N MET A 149 -6.72 -6.15 -9.96
CA MET A 149 -7.66 -5.12 -10.40
C MET A 149 -7.10 -4.39 -11.60
N ILE A 150 -7.98 -3.89 -12.46
CA ILE A 150 -7.56 -3.04 -13.58
C ILE A 150 -7.48 -1.58 -13.11
N GLY A 151 -6.31 -0.94 -13.31
CA GLY A 151 -6.04 0.42 -12.86
C GLY A 151 -6.58 1.49 -13.82
N HIS A 152 -7.05 2.60 -13.26
CA HIS A 152 -7.56 3.76 -14.02
C HIS A 152 -6.47 4.42 -14.86
N GLY A 153 -5.27 4.58 -14.30
CA GLY A 153 -4.14 5.19 -14.99
C GLY A 153 -3.78 4.51 -16.31
N PRO A 154 -3.55 3.18 -16.32
CA PRO A 154 -3.35 2.40 -17.55
C PRO A 154 -4.49 2.55 -18.56
N ILE A 155 -5.76 2.46 -18.11
CA ILE A 155 -6.91 2.57 -19.02
C ILE A 155 -6.96 3.98 -19.64
N ARG A 156 -6.88 5.02 -18.82
CA ARG A 156 -6.99 6.40 -19.25
C ARG A 156 -5.86 6.78 -20.21
N SER A 157 -4.64 6.34 -19.93
CA SER A 157 -3.49 6.56 -20.82
C SER A 157 -3.61 5.78 -22.13
N TYR A 158 -4.14 4.57 -22.09
CA TYR A 158 -4.37 3.75 -23.28
C TYR A 158 -5.40 4.37 -24.22
N VAL A 159 -6.50 4.91 -23.68
CA VAL A 159 -7.60 5.49 -24.46
C VAL A 159 -7.29 6.91 -24.91
N MET A 160 -6.90 7.79 -24.00
CA MET A 160 -6.71 9.22 -24.28
C MET A 160 -5.32 9.55 -24.85
N GLY A 161 -4.35 8.66 -24.67
CA GLY A 161 -2.94 8.92 -24.99
C GLY A 161 -2.19 9.63 -23.87
N TYR A 162 -0.87 9.49 -23.86
CA TYR A 162 0.01 9.90 -22.75
C TYR A 162 0.05 11.41 -22.52
N ASP A 163 0.01 12.20 -23.59
CA ASP A 163 0.05 13.68 -23.50
C ASP A 163 -1.23 14.29 -22.90
N LYS A 164 -2.36 13.56 -22.99
CA LYS A 164 -3.68 14.07 -22.59
C LYS A 164 -4.14 13.50 -21.24
N CYS A 165 -3.76 12.27 -20.92
CA CYS A 165 -4.34 11.53 -19.81
C CYS A 165 -4.04 12.12 -18.41
N GLN A 166 -2.90 12.80 -18.23
CA GLN A 166 -2.50 13.47 -16.99
C GLN A 166 -2.99 14.92 -16.92
N GLY A 167 -3.47 15.48 -18.05
CA GLY A 167 -3.96 16.85 -18.11
C GLY A 167 -5.32 17.03 -17.41
N LYS A 168 -5.70 18.31 -17.23
CA LYS A 168 -7.02 18.70 -16.71
C LYS A 168 -8.14 18.56 -17.74
N GLU A 169 -7.89 17.88 -18.85
CA GLU A 169 -8.88 17.66 -19.88
C GLU A 169 -9.82 16.53 -19.48
N ASP A 170 -11.12 16.81 -19.49
CA ASP A 170 -12.12 15.76 -19.33
C ASP A 170 -12.07 14.80 -20.50
N ALA A 171 -12.37 13.53 -20.25
CA ALA A 171 -12.57 12.55 -21.30
C ALA A 171 -13.82 12.89 -22.10
N SER A 172 -13.79 12.69 -23.43
CA SER A 172 -14.99 12.77 -24.25
C SER A 172 -15.94 11.60 -23.96
N GLU A 173 -17.18 11.71 -24.40
CA GLU A 173 -18.17 10.62 -24.23
C GLU A 173 -17.66 9.30 -24.85
N GLU A 174 -17.05 9.37 -26.05
CA GLU A 174 -16.49 8.20 -26.71
C GLU A 174 -15.30 7.60 -25.94
N GLU A 175 -14.46 8.44 -25.35
CA GLU A 175 -13.33 7.99 -24.51
C GLU A 175 -13.84 7.33 -23.23
N MET A 176 -14.85 7.89 -22.57
CA MET A 176 -15.49 7.29 -21.39
C MET A 176 -16.16 5.95 -21.71
N GLU A 177 -16.83 5.83 -22.89
CA GLU A 177 -17.41 4.57 -23.34
C GLU A 177 -16.36 3.50 -23.60
N GLU A 178 -15.22 3.84 -24.21
CA GLU A 178 -14.14 2.88 -24.45
C GLU A 178 -13.47 2.46 -23.12
N MET A 179 -13.25 3.40 -22.18
CA MET A 179 -12.74 3.05 -20.84
C MET A 179 -13.69 2.09 -20.10
N ALA A 180 -14.98 2.35 -20.13
CA ALA A 180 -16.00 1.49 -19.53
C ALA A 180 -16.02 0.09 -20.16
N LYS A 181 -15.87 0.01 -21.48
CA LYS A 181 -15.79 -1.24 -22.23
C LYS A 181 -14.55 -2.05 -21.86
N ILE A 182 -13.37 -1.43 -21.82
CA ILE A 182 -12.11 -2.07 -21.42
C ILE A 182 -12.21 -2.61 -19.99
N THR A 183 -12.80 -1.83 -19.06
CA THR A 183 -13.03 -2.26 -17.68
C THR A 183 -13.94 -3.49 -17.64
N LYS A 184 -15.03 -3.47 -18.40
CA LYS A 184 -15.96 -4.62 -18.49
C LYS A 184 -15.27 -5.87 -19.01
N GLU A 185 -14.50 -5.77 -20.10
CA GLU A 185 -13.72 -6.87 -20.68
C GLU A 185 -12.72 -7.45 -19.68
N ALA A 186 -12.03 -6.61 -18.91
CA ALA A 186 -11.12 -7.04 -17.86
C ALA A 186 -11.83 -7.84 -16.75
N ILE A 187 -12.99 -7.35 -16.27
CA ILE A 187 -13.79 -8.04 -15.25
C ILE A 187 -14.33 -9.37 -15.79
N GLU A 188 -14.77 -9.41 -17.05
CA GLU A 188 -15.23 -10.65 -17.71
C GLU A 188 -14.11 -11.68 -17.79
N ALA A 189 -12.87 -11.24 -18.08
CA ALA A 189 -11.68 -12.08 -18.15
C ALA A 189 -11.19 -12.57 -16.78
N GLY A 190 -11.58 -11.96 -15.67
CA GLY A 190 -11.23 -12.42 -14.33
C GLY A 190 -10.64 -11.37 -13.41
N ALA A 191 -10.56 -10.10 -13.83
CA ALA A 191 -10.19 -9.03 -12.91
C ALA A 191 -11.15 -8.99 -11.71
N LEU A 192 -10.62 -8.76 -10.51
CA LEU A 192 -11.41 -8.66 -9.30
C LEU A 192 -12.21 -7.35 -9.23
N GLY A 193 -11.73 -6.32 -9.90
CA GLY A 193 -12.36 -5.02 -9.86
C GLY A 193 -11.59 -3.97 -10.67
N PHE A 194 -11.95 -2.73 -10.40
CA PHE A 194 -11.31 -1.53 -10.95
C PHE A 194 -10.79 -0.69 -9.80
N SER A 195 -9.62 -0.07 -9.97
CA SER A 195 -9.03 0.82 -8.99
C SER A 195 -8.76 2.21 -9.54
N THR A 196 -8.81 3.22 -8.67
CA THR A 196 -8.50 4.61 -9.05
C THR A 196 -7.81 5.37 -7.92
N SER A 197 -6.93 6.31 -8.30
CA SER A 197 -6.34 7.27 -7.40
C SER A 197 -7.04 8.63 -7.52
N ARG A 198 -7.50 9.15 -6.37
CA ARG A 198 -8.14 10.46 -6.20
C ARG A 198 -7.39 11.29 -5.15
N THR A 199 -6.10 11.01 -4.96
CA THR A 199 -5.25 11.74 -4.04
C THR A 199 -4.22 12.58 -4.78
N TYR A 200 -3.98 13.78 -4.27
CA TYR A 200 -2.92 14.68 -4.75
C TYR A 200 -1.51 14.28 -4.27
N LEU A 201 -1.41 13.17 -3.51
CA LEU A 201 -0.13 12.58 -3.12
C LEU A 201 0.50 11.73 -4.22
N HIS A 202 -0.33 11.13 -5.06
CA HIS A 202 0.14 10.26 -6.11
C HIS A 202 0.54 11.07 -7.34
N THR A 203 1.83 11.11 -7.58
CA THR A 203 2.42 11.75 -8.76
C THR A 203 3.36 10.77 -9.46
N ASP A 204 3.56 10.98 -10.75
CA ASP A 204 4.64 10.30 -11.46
C ASP A 204 6.02 10.81 -11.00
N LYS A 205 7.08 10.25 -11.53
CA LYS A 205 8.46 10.65 -11.17
C LYS A 205 8.83 12.09 -11.56
N PHE A 206 7.99 12.77 -12.32
CA PHE A 206 8.19 14.18 -12.71
C PHE A 206 7.33 15.14 -11.87
N GLY A 207 6.46 14.61 -11.00
CA GLY A 207 5.56 15.37 -10.14
C GLY A 207 4.22 15.72 -10.78
N GLU A 208 3.88 15.13 -11.94
CA GLU A 208 2.55 15.25 -12.53
C GLU A 208 1.59 14.27 -11.88
N TYR A 209 0.34 14.68 -11.65
CA TYR A 209 -0.66 13.81 -11.02
C TYR A 209 -0.95 12.57 -11.87
N VAL A 210 -1.25 11.46 -11.20
CA VAL A 210 -1.62 10.23 -11.91
C VAL A 210 -2.90 10.42 -12.72
N PRO A 211 -3.02 9.76 -13.87
CA PRO A 211 -4.26 9.79 -14.65
C PRO A 211 -5.45 9.31 -13.81
N GLY A 212 -6.49 10.11 -13.74
CA GLY A 212 -7.66 9.81 -12.92
C GLY A 212 -7.82 10.68 -11.66
N THR A 213 -6.74 11.29 -11.14
CA THR A 213 -6.81 12.14 -9.93
C THR A 213 -7.86 13.23 -10.04
N GLU A 214 -7.93 13.91 -11.18
CA GLU A 214 -8.89 14.98 -11.46
C GLU A 214 -10.01 14.54 -12.45
N ALA A 215 -10.18 13.23 -12.69
CA ALA A 215 -11.23 12.72 -13.56
C ALA A 215 -12.63 13.12 -13.04
N SER A 216 -13.55 13.43 -13.98
CA SER A 216 -14.89 13.88 -13.62
C SER A 216 -15.72 12.78 -12.94
N ALA A 217 -16.68 13.17 -12.12
CA ALA A 217 -17.64 12.23 -11.53
C ALA A 217 -18.45 11.48 -12.61
N GLU A 218 -18.62 12.07 -13.80
CA GLU A 218 -19.29 11.43 -14.92
C GLU A 218 -18.48 10.25 -15.49
N GLU A 219 -17.15 10.45 -15.65
CA GLU A 219 -16.22 9.37 -16.04
C GLU A 219 -16.29 8.22 -15.04
N MET A 220 -16.24 8.54 -13.74
CA MET A 220 -16.33 7.54 -12.67
C MET A 220 -17.66 6.77 -12.70
N ARG A 221 -18.79 7.46 -12.87
CA ARG A 221 -20.11 6.82 -13.01
C ARG A 221 -20.19 5.90 -14.21
N LYS A 222 -19.63 6.31 -15.35
CA LYS A 222 -19.66 5.51 -16.58
C LYS A 222 -18.90 4.19 -16.39
N ILE A 223 -17.71 4.24 -15.80
CA ILE A 223 -16.92 3.06 -15.49
C ILE A 223 -17.62 2.19 -14.43
N ALA A 224 -18.09 2.78 -13.35
CA ALA A 224 -18.80 2.07 -12.28
C ALA A 224 -20.04 1.33 -12.78
N ASN A 225 -20.85 1.95 -13.64
CA ASN A 225 -22.03 1.32 -14.23
C ASN A 225 -21.68 0.11 -15.10
N SER A 226 -20.52 0.12 -15.78
CA SER A 226 -20.06 -1.03 -16.55
C SER A 226 -19.78 -2.26 -15.68
N ILE A 227 -19.34 -2.05 -14.44
CA ILE A 227 -19.11 -3.10 -13.43
C ILE A 227 -20.46 -3.58 -12.85
N ALA A 228 -21.37 -2.64 -12.56
CA ALA A 228 -22.70 -2.93 -12.01
C ALA A 228 -23.46 -3.91 -12.89
N ASP A 229 -23.46 -3.71 -14.20
CA ASP A 229 -24.14 -4.55 -15.19
C ASP A 229 -23.70 -6.02 -15.15
N LEU A 230 -22.46 -6.28 -14.76
CA LEU A 230 -21.92 -7.65 -14.68
C LEU A 230 -22.35 -8.42 -13.42
N GLY A 231 -22.84 -7.73 -12.39
CA GLY A 231 -23.17 -8.35 -11.10
C GLY A 231 -21.95 -8.97 -10.38
N LYS A 232 -20.74 -8.64 -10.81
CA LYS A 232 -19.45 -9.04 -10.19
C LYS A 232 -18.45 -7.91 -10.31
N GLY A 233 -17.34 -7.98 -9.56
CA GLY A 233 -16.33 -6.94 -9.48
C GLY A 233 -16.54 -6.03 -8.27
N THR A 234 -15.49 -5.30 -7.91
CA THR A 234 -15.44 -4.32 -6.83
C THR A 234 -14.81 -3.04 -7.32
N LEU A 235 -14.98 -1.95 -6.57
CA LEU A 235 -14.21 -0.72 -6.75
C LEU A 235 -13.22 -0.57 -5.61
N GLU A 236 -12.02 -0.11 -5.91
CA GLU A 236 -11.03 0.37 -4.95
C GLU A 236 -10.68 1.81 -5.26
N ILE A 237 -10.63 2.65 -4.22
CA ILE A 237 -10.32 4.07 -4.36
C ILE A 237 -9.27 4.45 -3.32
N VAL A 238 -8.22 5.13 -3.76
CA VAL A 238 -7.39 5.91 -2.85
C VAL A 238 -7.81 7.36 -2.97
N SER A 239 -8.26 8.01 -1.88
CA SER A 239 -8.80 9.35 -1.94
C SER A 239 -8.44 10.20 -0.73
N ASP A 240 -8.21 11.49 -0.98
CA ASP A 240 -8.13 12.53 0.05
C ASP A 240 -9.51 13.03 0.49
N TRP A 241 -10.56 12.65 -0.22
CA TRP A 241 -11.93 13.14 -0.02
C TRP A 241 -12.02 14.67 0.01
N MET A 242 -11.21 15.37 -0.80
CA MET A 242 -11.13 16.82 -0.82
C MET A 242 -12.47 17.45 -1.19
N ASP A 243 -13.17 16.89 -2.17
CA ASP A 243 -14.55 17.23 -2.50
C ASP A 243 -15.48 16.10 -2.10
N LYS A 244 -15.54 15.87 -0.80
CA LYS A 244 -16.24 14.73 -0.19
C LYS A 244 -17.68 14.57 -0.69
N ASP A 245 -18.41 15.66 -0.87
CA ASP A 245 -19.83 15.58 -1.23
C ASP A 245 -20.00 15.06 -2.66
N ILE A 246 -19.14 15.49 -3.61
CA ILE A 246 -19.15 15.01 -4.99
C ILE A 246 -18.65 13.55 -5.05
N GLU A 247 -17.53 13.25 -4.39
CA GLU A 247 -16.96 11.90 -4.37
C GLU A 247 -17.93 10.90 -3.72
N LEU A 248 -18.50 11.23 -2.59
CA LEU A 248 -19.40 10.34 -1.87
C LEU A 248 -20.75 10.16 -2.58
N ASP A 249 -21.16 11.11 -3.43
CA ASP A 249 -22.41 11.04 -4.18
C ASP A 249 -22.37 9.90 -5.22
N TRP A 250 -21.38 9.87 -6.11
CA TRP A 250 -21.28 8.79 -7.09
C TRP A 250 -20.88 7.44 -6.47
N VAL A 251 -20.12 7.46 -5.35
CA VAL A 251 -19.77 6.24 -4.59
C VAL A 251 -21.03 5.59 -4.01
N LYS A 252 -21.93 6.38 -3.41
CA LYS A 252 -23.22 5.89 -2.90
C LYS A 252 -24.09 5.33 -4.02
N GLU A 253 -24.21 6.08 -5.12
CA GLU A 253 -24.95 5.65 -6.29
C GLU A 253 -24.45 4.25 -6.76
N PHE A 254 -23.12 4.09 -6.91
CA PHE A 254 -22.56 2.80 -7.28
C PHE A 254 -22.92 1.67 -6.31
N VAL A 255 -22.72 1.83 -5.00
CA VAL A 255 -22.95 0.73 -4.04
C VAL A 255 -24.43 0.42 -3.84
N GLU A 256 -25.31 1.40 -3.99
CA GLU A 256 -26.77 1.24 -3.88
C GLU A 256 -27.37 0.58 -5.11
N GLU A 257 -26.98 1.01 -6.31
CA GLU A 257 -27.54 0.50 -7.56
C GLU A 257 -26.96 -0.87 -7.97
N SER A 258 -25.67 -1.08 -7.76
CA SER A 258 -24.98 -2.32 -8.17
C SER A 258 -25.07 -3.44 -7.16
N ASP A 259 -25.36 -3.16 -5.90
CA ASP A 259 -25.18 -4.08 -4.77
C ASP A 259 -23.72 -4.62 -4.67
N ARG A 260 -22.73 -3.86 -5.20
CA ARG A 260 -21.29 -4.20 -5.16
C ARG A 260 -20.60 -3.51 -4.01
N THR A 261 -19.43 -4.03 -3.64
CA THR A 261 -18.59 -3.44 -2.60
C THR A 261 -17.64 -2.43 -3.22
N LEU A 262 -17.45 -1.32 -2.50
CA LEU A 262 -16.34 -0.40 -2.70
C LEU A 262 -15.44 -0.47 -1.48
N THR A 263 -14.12 -0.59 -1.71
CA THR A 263 -13.10 -0.40 -0.66
C THR A 263 -12.36 0.90 -0.89
N TYR A 264 -11.85 1.52 0.17
CA TYR A 264 -11.01 2.70 0.00
C TYR A 264 -9.88 2.77 1.02
N ALA A 265 -8.74 3.30 0.56
CA ALA A 265 -7.67 3.79 1.41
C ALA A 265 -7.69 5.31 1.45
N GLN A 266 -7.33 5.90 2.58
CA GLN A 266 -7.27 7.35 2.76
C GLN A 266 -5.86 7.78 3.12
N THR A 267 -5.31 8.68 2.31
CA THR A 267 -3.93 9.16 2.45
C THR A 267 -3.82 10.47 3.21
N SER A 268 -4.83 11.33 3.15
CA SER A 268 -4.82 12.64 3.83
C SER A 268 -6.24 13.10 4.19
N GLY A 269 -6.36 14.28 4.79
CA GLY A 269 -7.65 14.85 5.19
C GLY A 269 -8.18 14.34 6.53
N ASP A 270 -9.48 14.56 6.79
CA ASP A 270 -10.15 14.07 8.02
C ASP A 270 -10.51 12.60 7.88
N PRO A 271 -9.77 11.67 8.53
CA PRO A 271 -10.02 10.24 8.38
C PRO A 271 -11.38 9.81 8.92
N PHE A 272 -12.00 10.60 9.79
CA PHE A 272 -13.25 10.22 10.45
C PHE A 272 -14.50 10.53 9.65
N SER A 273 -14.45 11.46 8.69
CA SER A 273 -15.66 11.95 8.05
C SER A 273 -16.40 10.88 7.24
N VAL A 274 -15.67 10.11 6.45
CA VAL A 274 -16.23 9.01 5.62
C VAL A 274 -16.35 7.72 6.44
N TRP A 275 -15.40 7.43 7.32
CA TRP A 275 -15.45 6.27 8.22
C TRP A 275 -16.71 6.26 9.08
N ARG A 276 -17.10 7.38 9.69
CA ARG A 276 -18.34 7.49 10.46
C ARG A 276 -19.56 7.20 9.59
N TYR A 277 -19.60 7.74 8.38
CA TYR A 277 -20.68 7.44 7.47
C TYR A 277 -20.78 5.94 7.16
N CYS A 278 -19.66 5.27 6.93
CA CYS A 278 -19.62 3.83 6.68
C CYS A 278 -20.14 3.04 7.87
N GLU A 279 -19.68 3.34 9.08
CA GLU A 279 -20.07 2.64 10.31
C GLU A 279 -21.54 2.87 10.65
N GLU A 280 -22.04 4.10 10.61
CA GLU A 280 -23.44 4.45 10.90
C GLU A 280 -24.43 3.84 9.90
N ASN A 281 -23.96 3.48 8.71
CA ASN A 281 -24.80 2.92 7.66
C ASN A 281 -24.51 1.45 7.33
N PHE A 282 -23.55 0.82 8.02
CA PHE A 282 -23.21 -0.58 7.83
C PHE A 282 -24.41 -1.51 8.02
N SER A 283 -25.13 -1.37 9.13
CA SER A 283 -26.34 -2.15 9.43
C SER A 283 -27.50 -1.91 8.46
N LYS A 284 -27.45 -0.82 7.68
CA LYS A 284 -28.42 -0.51 6.62
C LYS A 284 -28.04 -1.14 5.27
N GLY A 285 -26.94 -1.87 5.22
CA GLY A 285 -26.48 -2.58 4.04
C GLY A 285 -25.54 -1.78 3.11
N VAL A 286 -25.07 -0.60 3.52
CA VAL A 286 -24.09 0.15 2.73
C VAL A 286 -22.78 -0.61 2.62
N LYS A 287 -22.31 -0.83 1.40
CA LYS A 287 -21.15 -1.67 1.08
C LYS A 287 -19.88 -0.87 0.79
N ILE A 288 -19.63 0.22 1.53
CA ILE A 288 -18.38 0.96 1.51
C ILE A 288 -17.50 0.45 2.66
N ARG A 289 -16.29 0.03 2.35
CA ARG A 289 -15.37 -0.63 3.29
C ARG A 289 -14.06 0.13 3.38
N PRO A 290 -13.87 0.96 4.43
CA PRO A 290 -12.57 1.55 4.71
C PRO A 290 -11.51 0.47 4.92
N GLN A 291 -10.39 0.59 4.24
CA GLN A 291 -9.21 -0.23 4.51
C GLN A 291 -8.43 0.38 5.67
N TYR A 292 -7.91 -0.46 6.56
CA TYR A 292 -7.01 -0.03 7.62
C TYR A 292 -5.77 -0.91 7.68
N ALA A 293 -4.64 -0.29 7.97
CA ALA A 293 -3.45 -0.97 8.44
C ALA A 293 -3.57 -1.23 9.95
N GLY A 294 -2.94 -2.27 10.47
CA GLY A 294 -3.03 -2.61 11.91
C GLY A 294 -2.26 -1.65 12.83
N ARG A 295 -1.39 -0.82 12.26
CA ARG A 295 -0.60 0.25 12.89
C ARG A 295 -0.39 1.38 11.90
N PRO A 296 0.15 2.54 12.34
CA PRO A 296 0.50 3.61 11.39
C PRO A 296 1.44 3.09 10.31
N THR A 297 1.11 3.32 9.05
CA THR A 297 2.05 3.19 7.94
C THR A 297 3.24 4.08 8.23
N GLY A 298 4.45 3.57 8.14
CA GLY A 298 5.63 4.26 8.61
C GLY A 298 6.73 4.39 7.57
N MET A 299 7.16 5.63 7.35
CA MET A 299 8.37 5.90 6.59
C MET A 299 9.61 5.61 7.44
N LEU A 300 10.61 5.03 6.81
CA LEU A 300 11.92 4.75 7.41
C LEU A 300 12.96 5.70 6.82
N PHE A 301 13.28 6.76 7.55
CA PHE A 301 14.31 7.72 7.15
C PHE A 301 15.70 7.19 7.46
N SER A 302 16.55 7.14 6.47
CA SER A 302 17.97 6.84 6.55
C SER A 302 18.75 7.64 5.50
N LEU A 303 20.08 7.55 5.49
CA LEU A 303 20.90 8.17 4.44
C LEU A 303 20.76 7.51 3.06
N GLU A 304 20.06 6.39 2.97
CA GLU A 304 19.78 5.66 1.73
C GLU A 304 18.30 5.70 1.33
N SER A 305 17.42 6.27 2.17
CA SER A 305 15.99 6.39 1.86
C SER A 305 15.74 7.47 0.81
N SER A 306 14.66 7.30 0.04
CA SER A 306 14.20 8.26 -0.98
C SER A 306 13.82 9.61 -0.39
N ILE A 307 13.37 9.64 0.87
CA ILE A 307 13.00 10.87 1.61
C ILE A 307 13.60 10.81 3.02
N HIS A 308 14.15 11.93 3.48
CA HIS A 308 14.61 12.12 4.86
C HIS A 308 14.82 13.63 5.16
N PRO A 309 15.00 14.07 6.43
CA PRO A 309 15.06 15.50 6.80
C PRO A 309 16.03 16.36 6.00
N PHE A 310 17.13 15.81 5.51
CA PHE A 310 18.18 16.58 4.81
C PHE A 310 18.13 16.48 3.28
N ILE A 311 17.23 15.67 2.70
CA ILE A 311 17.25 15.35 1.25
C ILE A 311 17.17 16.60 0.35
N SER A 312 16.47 17.65 0.78
CA SER A 312 16.27 18.89 0.04
C SER A 312 17.26 20.01 0.39
N HIS A 313 18.25 19.75 1.26
CA HIS A 313 19.26 20.76 1.57
C HIS A 313 20.28 20.88 0.44
N PRO A 314 20.68 22.11 0.05
CA PRO A 314 21.62 22.33 -1.06
C PRO A 314 22.91 21.52 -0.93
N SER A 315 23.51 21.44 0.26
CA SER A 315 24.73 20.65 0.49
C SER A 315 24.52 19.14 0.38
N TYR A 316 23.30 18.63 0.63
CA TYR A 316 23.01 17.22 0.46
C TYR A 316 22.96 16.77 -1.00
N ALA A 317 22.63 17.68 -1.93
CA ALA A 317 22.59 17.37 -3.35
C ALA A 317 23.94 16.79 -3.88
N GLU A 318 25.06 17.19 -3.26
CA GLU A 318 26.39 16.65 -3.61
C GLU A 318 26.60 15.20 -3.12
N LEU A 319 25.73 14.72 -2.22
CA LEU A 319 25.83 13.40 -1.58
C LEU A 319 24.92 12.35 -2.21
N VAL A 320 23.89 12.74 -2.95
CA VAL A 320 22.83 11.85 -3.45
C VAL A 320 23.38 10.59 -4.14
N ASN A 321 24.40 10.75 -5.00
CA ASN A 321 24.98 9.66 -5.78
C ASN A 321 26.23 9.02 -5.14
N LYS A 322 26.51 9.29 -3.85
CA LYS A 322 27.65 8.72 -3.14
C LYS A 322 27.26 7.44 -2.41
N SER A 323 28.25 6.57 -2.18
CA SER A 323 28.05 5.40 -1.32
C SER A 323 27.71 5.82 0.12
N LEU A 324 27.12 4.93 0.90
CA LEU A 324 26.80 5.21 2.31
C LEU A 324 28.07 5.59 3.10
N GLU A 325 29.17 4.88 2.86
CA GLU A 325 30.44 5.15 3.51
C GLU A 325 30.97 6.56 3.20
N GLU A 326 30.89 6.98 1.93
CA GLU A 326 31.30 8.31 1.51
C GLU A 326 30.40 9.40 2.11
N LYS A 327 29.05 9.17 2.13
CA LYS A 327 28.09 10.06 2.79
C LYS A 327 28.47 10.26 4.27
N VAL A 328 28.67 9.17 4.99
CA VAL A 328 29.00 9.19 6.42
C VAL A 328 30.34 9.90 6.69
N GLU A 329 31.38 9.63 5.87
CA GLU A 329 32.67 10.30 6.00
C GLU A 329 32.54 11.82 5.87
N ILE A 330 31.82 12.29 4.84
CA ILE A 330 31.60 13.72 4.58
C ILE A 330 30.75 14.34 5.69
N MET A 331 29.67 13.70 6.07
CA MET A 331 28.73 14.22 7.07
C MET A 331 29.34 14.24 8.49
N ARG A 332 30.31 13.39 8.80
CA ARG A 332 31.07 13.46 10.07
C ARG A 332 32.04 14.65 10.16
N ASN A 333 32.29 15.35 9.06
CA ASN A 333 33.11 16.57 9.09
C ASN A 333 32.34 17.70 9.79
N PRO A 334 32.90 18.31 10.86
CA PRO A 334 32.22 19.38 11.58
C PRO A 334 31.88 20.62 10.74
N GLU A 335 32.75 20.98 9.77
CA GLU A 335 32.48 22.09 8.86
C GLU A 335 31.28 21.80 7.94
N PHE A 336 31.14 20.55 7.47
CA PHE A 336 29.98 20.14 6.69
C PHE A 336 28.70 20.13 7.53
N LYS A 337 28.78 19.62 8.79
CA LYS A 337 27.65 19.65 9.73
C LYS A 337 27.17 21.08 9.97
N GLU A 338 28.08 22.01 10.29
CA GLU A 338 27.73 23.42 10.50
C GLU A 338 27.09 24.04 9.26
N LYS A 339 27.65 23.75 8.07
CA LYS A 339 27.14 24.25 6.80
C LYS A 339 25.71 23.77 6.56
N ILE A 340 25.43 22.45 6.54
CA ILE A 340 24.12 21.92 6.20
C ILE A 340 23.04 22.30 7.23
N LEU A 341 23.37 22.37 8.53
CA LEU A 341 22.46 22.83 9.57
C LEU A 341 22.13 24.32 9.48
N SER A 342 22.95 25.12 8.80
CA SER A 342 22.69 26.54 8.56
C SER A 342 21.86 26.80 7.31
N GLU A 343 21.61 25.79 6.49
CA GLU A 343 20.89 25.92 5.22
C GLU A 343 19.37 25.83 5.43
N GLU A 344 18.62 26.53 4.59
CA GLU A 344 17.18 26.30 4.44
C GLU A 344 16.95 25.18 3.40
N PRO A 345 16.00 24.27 3.67
CA PRO A 345 15.65 23.23 2.70
C PRO A 345 15.10 23.81 1.41
N GLY A 346 15.44 23.22 0.28
CA GLY A 346 15.03 23.66 -1.05
C GLY A 346 13.57 23.37 -1.42
N VAL A 347 12.79 22.79 -0.51
CA VAL A 347 11.37 22.49 -0.72
C VAL A 347 10.48 23.55 -0.06
N ASP A 348 9.35 23.88 -0.71
CA ASP A 348 8.37 24.81 -0.13
C ASP A 348 7.85 24.29 1.21
N LYS A 349 7.90 25.12 2.25
CA LYS A 349 7.42 24.79 3.60
C LYS A 349 5.92 24.46 3.68
N ASN A 350 5.15 24.83 2.68
CA ASN A 350 3.74 24.44 2.56
C ASN A 350 3.55 23.09 1.84
N HIS A 351 4.58 22.58 1.18
CA HIS A 351 4.52 21.30 0.50
C HIS A 351 4.41 20.16 1.50
N MET A 352 3.63 19.13 1.17
CA MET A 352 3.39 18.02 2.10
C MET A 352 4.68 17.30 2.49
N VAL A 353 5.59 17.05 1.55
CA VAL A 353 6.88 16.42 1.82
C VAL A 353 7.63 17.20 2.92
N TYR A 354 7.62 18.55 2.88
CA TYR A 354 8.24 19.34 3.95
C TYR A 354 7.60 19.06 5.31
N ARG A 355 6.27 18.98 5.36
CA ARG A 355 5.56 18.70 6.63
C ARG A 355 5.94 17.34 7.19
N LEU A 356 6.10 16.33 6.33
CA LEU A 356 6.53 14.99 6.74
C LEU A 356 7.95 15.00 7.32
N ILE A 357 8.92 15.57 6.60
CA ILE A 357 10.32 15.57 7.01
C ILE A 357 10.62 16.54 8.16
N ALA A 358 9.74 17.50 8.45
CA ALA A 358 9.88 18.49 9.52
C ALA A 358 9.00 18.20 10.76
N SER A 359 8.24 17.12 10.78
CA SER A 359 7.41 16.71 11.92
C SER A 359 8.22 15.94 12.96
N PHE A 360 9.20 16.57 13.57
CA PHE A 360 10.16 15.92 14.49
C PHE A 360 9.54 15.37 15.78
N ASP A 361 8.35 15.79 16.15
CA ASP A 361 7.55 15.19 17.23
C ASP A 361 6.91 13.85 16.84
N GLN A 362 6.91 13.51 15.54
CA GLN A 362 6.44 12.27 14.97
C GLN A 362 7.59 11.44 14.35
N GLN A 363 8.83 11.70 14.68
CA GLN A 363 10.01 10.98 14.16
C GLN A 363 10.74 10.31 15.31
N PHE A 364 10.89 8.99 15.24
CA PHE A 364 11.42 8.18 16.35
C PHE A 364 12.62 7.34 15.88
N PRO A 365 13.82 7.51 16.51
CA PRO A 365 14.92 6.61 16.25
C PRO A 365 14.54 5.15 16.53
N MET A 366 14.87 4.23 15.62
CA MET A 366 14.56 2.82 15.76
C MET A 366 15.73 2.04 16.32
N ASP A 367 15.44 1.16 17.27
CA ASP A 367 16.33 0.13 17.76
C ASP A 367 16.16 -1.20 16.98
N HIS A 368 16.97 -2.22 17.34
CA HIS A 368 16.90 -3.56 16.74
C HIS A 368 15.52 -4.24 16.87
N VAL A 369 14.78 -3.91 17.92
CA VAL A 369 13.38 -4.32 18.09
C VAL A 369 12.54 -3.08 17.92
N PRO A 370 11.76 -2.96 16.82
CA PRO A 370 10.93 -1.81 16.58
C PRO A 370 9.85 -1.64 17.65
N ASP A 371 9.75 -0.45 18.23
CA ASP A 371 8.60 -0.02 19.02
C ASP A 371 7.70 0.83 18.10
N TYR A 372 6.50 0.35 17.82
CA TYR A 372 5.50 1.05 17.00
C TYR A 372 4.49 1.84 17.85
N GLU A 373 4.70 1.95 19.15
CA GLU A 373 3.93 2.79 20.06
C GLU A 373 4.87 3.65 20.94
N PRO A 374 5.92 4.29 20.37
CA PRO A 374 6.85 5.06 21.16
C PRO A 374 6.19 6.34 21.70
N PRO A 375 6.41 6.69 22.98
CA PRO A 375 5.91 7.93 23.54
C PRO A 375 6.65 9.15 22.96
N ARG A 376 6.02 10.34 23.04
CA ARG A 376 6.57 11.59 22.47
C ARG A 376 7.99 11.91 22.94
N GLU A 377 8.32 11.56 24.18
CA GLU A 377 9.64 11.82 24.77
C GLU A 377 10.79 11.13 24.03
N LEU A 378 10.49 10.04 23.30
CA LEU A 378 11.44 9.31 22.47
C LEU A 378 11.51 9.83 21.03
N SER A 379 10.68 10.81 20.66
CA SER A 379 10.78 11.47 19.36
C SER A 379 12.04 12.34 19.26
N ILE A 380 12.46 12.65 18.03
CA ILE A 380 13.56 13.60 17.78
C ILE A 380 13.34 14.92 18.54
N ALA A 381 12.09 15.44 18.54
CA ALA A 381 11.76 16.65 19.30
C ALA A 381 11.88 16.44 20.81
N GLY A 382 11.41 15.32 21.35
CA GLY A 382 11.53 14.99 22.78
C GLY A 382 12.98 14.83 23.23
N ILE A 383 13.80 14.17 22.42
CA ILE A 383 15.25 14.04 22.66
C ILE A 383 15.90 15.43 22.66
N ALA A 384 15.61 16.26 21.66
CA ALA A 384 16.15 17.62 21.55
C ALA A 384 15.80 18.49 22.77
N GLU A 385 14.54 18.43 23.22
CA GLU A 385 14.09 19.12 24.44
C GLU A 385 14.87 18.64 25.67
N SER A 386 15.08 17.33 25.82
CA SER A 386 15.79 16.76 26.98
C SER A 386 17.27 17.09 27.01
N GLU A 387 17.90 17.20 25.83
CA GLU A 387 19.32 17.49 25.68
C GLU A 387 19.62 18.99 25.52
N GLY A 388 18.61 19.83 25.33
CA GLY A 388 18.77 21.26 25.09
C GLY A 388 19.45 21.57 23.75
N LYS A 389 19.22 20.73 22.73
CA LYS A 389 19.78 20.82 21.38
C LYS A 389 18.74 21.28 20.36
N ASP A 390 19.21 21.69 19.19
CA ASP A 390 18.36 21.91 18.04
C ASP A 390 17.83 20.57 17.47
N VAL A 391 16.59 20.54 17.00
CA VAL A 391 15.94 19.31 16.48
C VAL A 391 16.66 18.77 15.25
N MET A 392 17.14 19.66 14.36
CA MET A 392 17.87 19.28 13.16
C MET A 392 19.23 18.67 13.52
N GLU A 393 19.87 19.19 14.59
CA GLU A 393 21.13 18.63 15.08
C GLU A 393 20.93 17.20 15.61
N VAL A 394 19.87 16.97 16.38
CA VAL A 394 19.54 15.63 16.89
C VAL A 394 19.22 14.69 15.72
N ALA A 395 18.38 15.08 14.76
CA ALA A 395 18.08 14.26 13.58
C ALA A 395 19.35 13.90 12.80
N TYR A 396 20.25 14.86 12.64
CA TYR A 396 21.53 14.66 11.96
C TYR A 396 22.39 13.61 12.66
N ASP A 397 22.55 13.75 13.97
CA ASP A 397 23.36 12.86 14.77
C ASP A 397 22.77 11.45 14.85
N GLU A 398 21.43 11.34 14.90
CA GLU A 398 20.73 10.04 14.87
C GLU A 398 20.94 9.31 13.53
N MET A 399 20.84 9.99 12.41
CA MET A 399 21.05 9.39 11.09
C MET A 399 22.50 8.90 10.88
N LEU A 400 23.48 9.46 11.60
CA LEU A 400 24.89 9.06 11.51
C LEU A 400 25.28 7.93 12.47
N LYS A 401 24.40 7.51 13.38
CA LYS A 401 24.67 6.38 14.27
C LYS A 401 24.87 5.09 13.48
N ASN A 402 25.59 4.13 14.06
CA ASN A 402 25.88 2.83 13.46
C ASN A 402 26.42 2.94 12.01
N ASP A 403 27.29 3.91 11.77
CA ASP A 403 27.84 4.18 10.42
C ASP A 403 26.76 4.46 9.36
N GLY A 404 25.74 5.25 9.73
CA GLY A 404 24.66 5.67 8.86
C GLY A 404 23.57 4.60 8.62
N LYS A 405 23.61 3.49 9.33
CA LYS A 405 22.67 2.36 9.19
C LYS A 405 21.49 2.41 10.17
N THR A 406 21.28 3.53 10.82
CA THR A 406 20.13 3.75 11.70
C THR A 406 18.94 4.20 10.89
N PHE A 407 17.76 3.74 11.28
CA PHE A 407 16.49 4.24 10.76
C PHE A 407 15.81 5.15 11.78
N ILE A 408 15.11 6.16 11.28
CA ILE A 408 14.14 6.96 12.03
C ILE A 408 12.77 6.61 11.48
N TRP A 409 11.90 6.04 12.30
CA TRP A 409 10.53 5.76 11.93
C TRP A 409 9.69 7.05 12.03
N ALA A 410 8.98 7.37 10.96
CA ALA A 410 8.09 8.52 10.87
C ALA A 410 6.70 8.02 10.43
N PRO A 411 5.71 7.91 11.35
CA PRO A 411 4.36 7.52 11.00
C PRO A 411 3.75 8.49 9.99
N PHE A 412 3.29 7.95 8.88
CA PHE A 412 2.58 8.66 7.83
C PHE A 412 1.07 8.66 8.11
N GLY A 413 0.53 7.54 8.62
CA GLY A 413 -0.84 7.43 9.06
C GLY A 413 -1.11 8.14 10.41
N PRO A 414 -2.38 8.28 10.81
CA PRO A 414 -2.72 8.95 12.05
C PRO A 414 -2.03 8.30 13.26
N TYR A 415 -1.25 9.07 13.98
CA TYR A 415 -0.65 8.67 15.26
C TYR A 415 -0.92 9.74 16.33
N PRO A 416 -2.21 10.08 16.57
CA PRO A 416 -2.58 11.10 17.51
C PRO A 416 -2.25 10.64 18.94
N ASN A 417 -1.79 11.59 19.76
CA ASN A 417 -1.44 11.32 21.17
C ASN A 417 -0.35 10.27 21.39
N HIS A 418 0.39 9.89 20.36
CA HIS A 418 1.48 8.91 20.44
C HIS A 418 1.01 7.57 21.05
N ASN A 419 -0.12 7.05 20.56
CA ASN A 419 -0.66 5.76 20.91
C ASN A 419 -1.48 5.14 19.77
N LEU A 420 -1.80 3.86 19.90
CA LEU A 420 -2.52 3.08 18.91
C LEU A 420 -4.06 3.07 19.10
N ASP A 421 -4.63 3.92 19.95
CA ASP A 421 -6.07 3.93 20.22
C ASP A 421 -6.92 4.17 18.96
N PHE A 422 -6.38 4.95 18.00
CA PHE A 422 -7.01 5.12 16.69
C PHE A 422 -7.18 3.78 15.96
N TYR A 423 -6.13 2.96 15.91
CA TYR A 423 -6.13 1.66 15.21
C TYR A 423 -7.01 0.65 15.92
N LYS A 424 -7.03 0.63 17.26
CA LYS A 424 -7.97 -0.19 18.05
C LYS A 424 -9.42 0.12 17.69
N MET A 425 -9.76 1.41 17.58
CA MET A 425 -11.09 1.82 17.16
C MET A 425 -11.42 1.35 15.73
N MET A 426 -10.45 1.43 14.79
CA MET A 426 -10.65 0.97 13.41
C MET A 426 -10.89 -0.54 13.33
N ILE A 427 -10.18 -1.34 14.14
CA ILE A 427 -10.37 -2.79 14.23
C ILE A 427 -11.76 -3.15 14.75
N GLU A 428 -12.34 -2.33 15.64
CA GLU A 428 -13.66 -2.57 16.23
C GLU A 428 -14.83 -2.18 15.29
N PHE A 429 -14.57 -1.42 14.23
CA PHE A 429 -15.60 -1.03 13.27
C PHE A 429 -16.00 -2.20 12.37
N GLU A 430 -17.30 -2.53 12.36
CA GLU A 430 -17.83 -3.61 11.51
C GLU A 430 -17.76 -3.28 10.01
N SER A 431 -17.72 -1.99 9.67
CA SER A 431 -17.62 -1.54 8.28
C SER A 431 -16.21 -1.64 7.71
N SER A 432 -15.18 -1.70 8.54
CA SER A 432 -13.78 -1.67 8.10
C SER A 432 -13.25 -3.04 7.66
N VAL A 433 -12.18 -3.04 6.91
CA VAL A 433 -11.49 -4.25 6.46
C VAL A 433 -9.98 -4.09 6.63
N ALA A 434 -9.33 -5.13 7.18
CA ALA A 434 -7.88 -5.16 7.26
C ALA A 434 -7.25 -5.32 5.87
N GLY A 435 -6.22 -4.54 5.59
CA GLY A 435 -5.48 -4.54 4.34
C GLY A 435 -4.45 -3.42 4.39
N LEU A 436 -3.94 -2.99 3.26
CA LEU A 436 -3.01 -1.86 3.18
C LEU A 436 -1.63 -2.18 3.78
N SER A 437 -1.05 -3.33 3.36
CA SER A 437 0.35 -3.62 3.67
C SER A 437 1.30 -2.98 2.66
N ASP A 438 0.80 -2.58 1.51
CA ASP A 438 1.57 -2.07 0.36
C ASP A 438 2.72 -3.01 -0.05
N GLY A 439 2.49 -4.32 0.09
CA GLY A 439 3.48 -5.33 -0.29
C GLY A 439 3.90 -5.17 -1.76
N GLY A 440 5.21 -5.11 -2.00
CA GLY A 440 5.76 -4.85 -3.35
C GLY A 440 6.06 -3.38 -3.64
N ALA A 441 5.49 -2.43 -2.88
CA ALA A 441 5.69 -0.99 -3.07
C ALA A 441 6.72 -0.39 -2.11
N HIS A 442 7.03 0.88 -2.34
CA HIS A 442 7.76 1.81 -1.47
C HIS A 442 9.11 1.28 -0.98
N CYS A 443 9.83 0.59 -1.88
CA CYS A 443 11.08 -0.11 -1.56
C CYS A 443 12.17 0.76 -0.93
N GLY A 444 12.14 2.07 -1.17
CA GLY A 444 13.10 3.03 -0.64
C GLY A 444 12.66 3.73 0.65
N LEU A 445 11.44 3.48 1.15
CA LEU A 445 10.87 4.33 2.19
C LEU A 445 9.99 3.61 3.22
N ILE A 446 9.16 2.64 2.81
CA ILE A 446 8.17 1.98 3.67
C ILE A 446 8.45 0.48 3.75
N CYS A 447 8.20 -0.13 4.91
CA CYS A 447 8.41 -1.56 5.14
C CYS A 447 7.24 -2.16 5.94
N ASP A 448 6.04 -2.06 5.37
CA ASP A 448 4.80 -2.43 6.05
C ASP A 448 4.17 -3.77 5.61
N ALA A 449 4.78 -4.50 4.67
CA ALA A 449 4.38 -5.86 4.30
C ALA A 449 4.34 -6.85 5.50
N SER A 450 4.87 -6.45 6.66
CA SER A 450 4.77 -7.18 7.93
C SER A 450 3.45 -6.97 8.68
N MET A 451 2.54 -6.14 8.18
CA MET A 451 1.24 -5.86 8.81
C MET A 451 0.43 -7.12 9.17
N PRO A 452 0.36 -8.18 8.34
CA PRO A 452 -0.34 -9.40 8.71
C PRO A 452 0.22 -10.06 9.98
N THR A 453 1.54 -10.07 10.14
CA THR A 453 2.19 -10.56 11.37
C THR A 453 1.86 -9.67 12.56
N TRP A 454 1.94 -8.35 12.39
CA TRP A 454 1.62 -7.38 13.42
C TRP A 454 0.18 -7.53 13.95
N ASN A 455 -0.79 -7.71 13.05
CA ASN A 455 -2.20 -7.82 13.40
C ASN A 455 -2.56 -9.03 14.30
N VAL A 456 -1.66 -10.01 14.43
CA VAL A 456 -1.86 -11.21 15.25
C VAL A 456 -0.89 -11.29 16.43
N ALA A 457 0.09 -10.40 16.53
CA ALA A 457 1.05 -10.34 17.63
C ALA A 457 0.53 -9.51 18.79
#